data_4784dd4d2dc451adfa54a97ed067b9c8
#
_entry.id   4784dd4d2dc451adfa54a97ed067b9c8
#
_cell.length_a   1.000
_cell.length_b   1.000
_cell.length_c   1.000
_cell.angle_alpha   90.00
_cell.angle_beta   90.00
_cell.angle_gamma   90.00
#
_symmetry.space_group_name_H-M   'P 1'
#
loop_
_entity.id
_entity.type
_entity.pdbx_description
1 polymer ?
#
loop_
_entity_poly.entity_id
_entity_poly.type
_entity_poly.pdbx_seq_one_letter_code
_entity_poly.pdbx_strand_id
1 'polypeptide(L)'
;MDYISDNFVKSTRCVNGKLLTKGGTSYKAIIIPAVKLMPSEVLGHLLKLAQAGATIIFTENYPQDVPGYGKLEARRKGFAQLQKQLPEIASFDETVATPYQKGIIITGNNYQSALEKSGVVPEEMKTRYGLQCIRRSHTDGHHYFISSLQEKGVNDWITLAVPAESAMLFNPMTGEKGKAQTRKEGGKTQVRLQQIGRAHV
;
A
#
# COMPACT_ATOMS: atom_id res chain seq x y z
N MET A 1 4.97 2.26 0.08
CA MET A 1 4.05 2.28 -1.09
C MET A 1 4.86 2.78 -2.26
N ASP A 2 4.76 2.10 -3.41
CA ASP A 2 5.49 2.46 -4.63
C ASP A 2 4.50 2.63 -5.78
N TYR A 3 4.87 3.43 -6.76
CA TYR A 3 4.09 3.56 -7.99
C TYR A 3 4.49 2.50 -8.99
N ILE A 4 3.52 2.02 -9.77
CA ILE A 4 3.73 0.98 -10.77
C ILE A 4 3.11 1.40 -12.09
N SER A 5 3.82 1.22 -13.21
CA SER A 5 3.29 1.48 -14.55
C SER A 5 2.51 0.29 -15.09
N ASP A 6 1.68 0.51 -16.10
CA ASP A 6 0.88 -0.52 -16.78
C ASP A 6 1.72 -1.71 -17.23
N ASN A 7 2.93 -1.44 -17.74
CA ASN A 7 3.84 -2.50 -18.20
C ASN A 7 4.35 -3.37 -17.05
N PHE A 8 4.64 -2.76 -15.91
CA PHE A 8 5.05 -3.50 -14.71
C PHE A 8 3.88 -4.24 -14.09
N VAL A 9 2.66 -3.67 -14.10
CA VAL A 9 1.44 -4.40 -13.67
C VAL A 9 1.31 -5.68 -14.48
N LYS A 10 1.41 -5.63 -15.81
CA LYS A 10 1.29 -6.80 -16.70
C LYS A 10 2.34 -7.87 -16.46
N SER A 11 3.49 -7.52 -15.90
CA SER A 11 4.57 -8.47 -15.55
C SER A 11 4.51 -8.96 -14.09
N THR A 12 3.62 -8.42 -13.28
CA THR A 12 3.41 -8.83 -11.88
C THR A 12 2.67 -10.16 -11.81
N ARG A 13 3.00 -10.99 -10.84
CA ARG A 13 2.34 -12.29 -10.59
C ARG A 13 1.78 -12.33 -9.18
N CYS A 14 0.78 -13.15 -8.96
CA CYS A 14 0.31 -13.49 -7.62
C CYS A 14 0.93 -14.80 -7.16
N VAL A 15 1.58 -14.76 -6.00
CA VAL A 15 2.20 -15.94 -5.35
C VAL A 15 1.80 -15.92 -3.88
N ASN A 16 1.09 -16.96 -3.44
CA ASN A 16 0.61 -17.11 -2.06
C ASN A 16 -0.15 -15.86 -1.55
N GLY A 17 -1.05 -15.32 -2.37
CA GLY A 17 -1.84 -14.13 -2.03
C GLY A 17 -1.09 -12.79 -2.07
N LYS A 18 0.20 -12.79 -2.44
CA LYS A 18 1.01 -11.58 -2.58
C LYS A 18 1.31 -11.28 -4.04
N LEU A 19 1.36 -10.02 -4.36
CA LEU A 19 1.78 -9.51 -5.66
C LEU A 19 3.30 -9.53 -5.72
N LEU A 20 3.89 -10.28 -6.65
CA LEU A 20 5.33 -10.37 -6.86
C LEU A 20 5.68 -9.68 -8.17
N THR A 21 6.48 -8.62 -8.10
CA THR A 21 6.98 -7.91 -9.28
C THR A 21 8.10 -8.68 -9.96
N LYS A 22 8.40 -8.33 -11.22
CA LYS A 22 9.54 -8.92 -11.96
C LYS A 22 10.88 -8.73 -11.23
N GLY A 23 11.04 -7.65 -10.47
CA GLY A 23 12.23 -7.37 -9.66
C GLY A 23 12.31 -8.12 -8.34
N GLY A 24 11.35 -9.00 -8.03
CA GLY A 24 11.35 -9.80 -6.79
C GLY A 24 10.71 -9.14 -5.58
N THR A 25 10.29 -7.88 -5.68
CA THR A 25 9.60 -7.19 -4.57
C THR A 25 8.16 -7.69 -4.45
N SER A 26 7.72 -7.96 -3.21
CA SER A 26 6.36 -8.42 -2.94
C SER A 26 5.52 -7.34 -2.25
N TYR A 27 4.25 -7.26 -2.66
CA TYR A 27 3.24 -6.34 -2.11
C TYR A 27 2.00 -7.11 -1.67
N LYS A 28 1.28 -6.59 -0.68
CA LYS A 28 0.03 -7.17 -0.19
C LYS A 28 -1.17 -6.84 -1.07
N ALA A 29 -1.19 -5.64 -1.63
CA ALA A 29 -2.28 -5.15 -2.46
C ALA A 29 -1.76 -4.22 -3.56
N ILE A 30 -2.54 -4.05 -4.61
CA ILE A 30 -2.38 -3.00 -5.61
C ILE A 30 -3.58 -2.05 -5.52
N ILE A 31 -3.32 -0.75 -5.54
CA ILE A 31 -4.35 0.30 -5.48
C ILE A 31 -4.47 0.92 -6.86
N ILE A 32 -5.68 0.95 -7.35
CA ILE A 32 -6.07 1.65 -8.57
C ILE A 32 -6.76 2.95 -8.14
N PRO A 33 -6.12 4.10 -8.36
CA PRO A 33 -6.74 5.38 -8.05
C PRO A 33 -7.93 5.66 -8.99
N ALA A 34 -8.66 6.73 -8.74
CA ALA A 34 -9.73 7.18 -9.62
C ALA A 34 -9.20 7.47 -11.02
N VAL A 35 -9.47 6.56 -11.96
CA VAL A 35 -9.10 6.69 -13.37
C VAL A 35 -10.32 6.44 -14.25
N LYS A 36 -10.53 7.28 -15.25
CA LYS A 36 -11.62 7.09 -16.23
C LYS A 36 -11.24 6.07 -17.31
N LEU A 37 -9.98 6.09 -17.73
CA LEU A 37 -9.50 5.29 -18.86
C LEU A 37 -8.46 4.27 -18.39
N MET A 38 -8.63 3.03 -18.79
CA MET A 38 -7.69 1.95 -18.51
C MET A 38 -7.55 1.02 -19.73
N PRO A 39 -6.33 0.61 -20.14
CA PRO A 39 -6.17 -0.39 -21.18
C PRO A 39 -6.84 -1.72 -20.80
N SER A 40 -7.51 -2.37 -21.76
CA SER A 40 -8.19 -3.65 -21.53
C SER A 40 -7.26 -4.72 -20.99
N GLU A 41 -6.01 -4.74 -21.48
CA GLU A 41 -5.00 -5.71 -21.02
C GLU A 41 -4.65 -5.52 -19.54
N VAL A 42 -4.64 -4.26 -19.06
CA VAL A 42 -4.36 -3.95 -17.64
C VAL A 42 -5.50 -4.43 -16.77
N LEU A 43 -6.75 -4.07 -17.12
CA LEU A 43 -7.92 -4.54 -16.37
C LEU A 43 -8.00 -6.07 -16.36
N GLY A 44 -7.84 -6.70 -17.52
CA GLY A 44 -7.84 -8.17 -17.62
C GLY A 44 -6.73 -8.82 -16.78
N HIS A 45 -5.56 -8.19 -16.70
CA HIS A 45 -4.47 -8.70 -15.86
C HIS A 45 -4.75 -8.52 -14.36
N LEU A 46 -5.30 -7.38 -13.94
CA LEU A 46 -5.72 -7.15 -12.56
C LEU A 46 -6.75 -8.19 -12.10
N LEU A 47 -7.74 -8.50 -12.95
CA LEU A 47 -8.72 -9.55 -12.66
C LEU A 47 -8.05 -10.93 -12.52
N LYS A 48 -7.10 -11.27 -13.40
CA LYS A 48 -6.32 -12.52 -13.27
C LYS A 48 -5.51 -12.58 -11.98
N LEU A 49 -4.91 -11.46 -11.56
CA LEU A 49 -4.21 -11.39 -10.28
C LEU A 49 -5.17 -11.63 -9.11
N ALA A 50 -6.37 -11.03 -9.13
CA ALA A 50 -7.38 -11.26 -8.12
C ALA A 50 -7.86 -12.74 -8.14
N GLN A 51 -8.08 -13.32 -9.31
CA GLN A 51 -8.42 -14.75 -9.45
C GLN A 51 -7.35 -15.67 -8.85
N ALA A 52 -6.08 -15.28 -8.94
CA ALA A 52 -4.95 -16.02 -8.39
C ALA A 52 -4.74 -15.81 -6.88
N GLY A 53 -5.49 -14.93 -6.23
CA GLY A 53 -5.45 -14.70 -4.79
C GLY A 53 -4.97 -13.33 -4.35
N ALA A 54 -4.69 -12.40 -5.29
CA ALA A 54 -4.25 -11.06 -4.94
C ALA A 54 -5.40 -10.17 -4.42
N THR A 55 -5.04 -9.15 -3.66
CA THR A 55 -5.94 -8.08 -3.26
C THR A 55 -5.79 -6.89 -4.21
N ILE A 56 -6.90 -6.53 -4.87
CA ILE A 56 -6.99 -5.38 -5.77
C ILE A 56 -7.94 -4.35 -5.15
N ILE A 57 -7.51 -3.10 -5.05
CA ILE A 57 -8.29 -2.01 -4.46
C ILE A 57 -8.63 -1.00 -5.56
N PHE A 58 -9.89 -0.76 -5.79
CA PHE A 58 -10.37 0.35 -6.63
C PHE A 58 -10.88 1.46 -5.72
N THR A 59 -10.36 2.68 -5.91
CA THR A 59 -10.80 3.84 -5.15
C THR A 59 -11.70 4.72 -6.01
N GLU A 60 -12.78 5.24 -5.42
CA GLU A 60 -13.71 6.22 -5.99
C GLU A 60 -14.54 5.73 -7.18
N ASN A 61 -14.01 4.97 -8.12
CA ASN A 61 -14.74 4.44 -9.26
C ASN A 61 -14.02 3.28 -9.96
N TYR A 62 -14.75 2.51 -10.74
CA TYR A 62 -14.18 1.62 -11.75
C TYR A 62 -13.82 2.40 -13.02
N PRO A 63 -12.76 1.98 -13.75
CA PRO A 63 -12.47 2.53 -15.08
C PRO A 63 -13.66 2.36 -16.03
N GLN A 64 -13.96 3.39 -16.81
CA GLN A 64 -15.18 3.44 -17.61
C GLN A 64 -14.96 3.13 -19.09
N ASP A 65 -13.75 3.42 -19.62
CA ASP A 65 -13.45 3.29 -21.04
C ASP A 65 -11.96 3.00 -21.26
N VAL A 66 -11.59 2.76 -22.50
CA VAL A 66 -10.21 2.50 -22.93
C VAL A 66 -9.55 3.75 -23.51
N PRO A 67 -8.23 3.97 -23.32
CA PRO A 67 -7.53 5.11 -23.92
C PRO A 67 -7.26 4.92 -25.41
N GLY A 68 -7.19 6.01 -26.16
CA GLY A 68 -6.78 6.05 -27.58
C GLY A 68 -7.86 5.64 -28.57
N TYR A 69 -7.68 5.99 -29.85
CA TYR A 69 -8.70 5.85 -30.89
C TYR A 69 -8.56 4.61 -31.79
N GLY A 70 -7.36 3.99 -31.86
CA GLY A 70 -7.14 2.83 -32.74
C GLY A 70 -8.01 1.64 -32.37
N LYS A 71 -8.80 1.12 -33.30
CA LYS A 71 -9.74 -0.01 -33.12
C LYS A 71 -10.65 0.16 -31.90
N LEU A 72 -11.12 1.39 -31.65
CA LEU A 72 -11.80 1.79 -30.42
C LEU A 72 -13.01 0.89 -30.11
N GLU A 73 -13.89 0.66 -31.08
CA GLU A 73 -15.11 -0.14 -30.87
C GLU A 73 -14.80 -1.59 -30.44
N ALA A 74 -13.82 -2.22 -31.08
CA ALA A 74 -13.42 -3.58 -30.71
C ALA A 74 -12.84 -3.64 -29.29
N ARG A 75 -12.04 -2.62 -28.91
CA ARG A 75 -11.48 -2.54 -27.56
C ARG A 75 -12.52 -2.23 -26.51
N ARG A 76 -13.47 -1.35 -26.78
CA ARG A 76 -14.63 -1.06 -25.91
C ARG A 76 -15.46 -2.32 -25.67
N LYS A 77 -15.74 -3.09 -26.73
CA LYS A 77 -16.47 -4.36 -26.59
C LYS A 77 -15.75 -5.34 -25.67
N GLY A 78 -14.44 -5.51 -25.83
CA GLY A 78 -13.64 -6.36 -24.96
C GLY A 78 -13.56 -5.82 -23.52
N PHE A 79 -13.42 -4.50 -23.36
CA PHE A 79 -13.39 -3.86 -22.05
C PHE A 79 -14.73 -4.02 -21.30
N ALA A 80 -15.85 -3.81 -21.96
CA ALA A 80 -17.17 -4.01 -21.38
C ALA A 80 -17.40 -5.46 -20.88
N GLN A 81 -16.82 -6.45 -21.55
CA GLN A 81 -16.85 -7.84 -21.08
C GLN A 81 -16.03 -8.05 -19.79
N LEU A 82 -14.90 -7.34 -19.64
CA LEU A 82 -14.10 -7.37 -18.42
C LEU A 82 -14.81 -6.62 -17.28
N GLN A 83 -15.43 -5.47 -17.56
CA GLN A 83 -16.20 -4.72 -16.56
C GLN A 83 -17.32 -5.55 -15.94
N LYS A 84 -18.00 -6.39 -16.71
CA LYS A 84 -19.04 -7.31 -16.19
C LYS A 84 -18.53 -8.35 -15.21
N GLN A 85 -17.21 -8.55 -15.14
CA GLN A 85 -16.60 -9.47 -14.17
C GLN A 85 -16.26 -8.78 -12.85
N LEU A 86 -16.30 -7.44 -12.80
CA LEU A 86 -16.12 -6.69 -11.56
C LEU A 86 -17.32 -6.91 -10.64
N PRO A 87 -17.12 -6.91 -9.30
CA PRO A 87 -18.24 -6.97 -8.37
C PRO A 87 -19.21 -5.81 -8.58
N GLU A 88 -20.49 -6.12 -8.50
CA GLU A 88 -21.52 -5.07 -8.44
C GLU A 88 -21.44 -4.36 -7.09
N ILE A 89 -21.49 -3.06 -7.12
CA ILE A 89 -21.42 -2.19 -5.94
C ILE A 89 -22.49 -1.11 -6.01
N ALA A 90 -23.10 -0.79 -4.88
CA ALA A 90 -24.09 0.28 -4.80
C ALA A 90 -23.45 1.67 -4.83
N SER A 91 -22.30 1.83 -4.15
CA SER A 91 -21.57 3.09 -4.05
C SER A 91 -20.11 2.82 -3.69
N PHE A 92 -19.24 3.78 -3.97
CA PHE A 92 -17.86 3.84 -3.46
C PHE A 92 -17.73 4.60 -2.12
N ASP A 93 -18.82 5.13 -1.57
CA ASP A 93 -18.79 5.86 -0.31
C ASP A 93 -18.46 4.95 0.87
N GLU A 94 -18.86 3.69 0.78
CA GLU A 94 -18.51 2.67 1.75
C GLU A 94 -17.38 1.79 1.24
N THR A 95 -16.46 1.45 2.14
CA THR A 95 -15.40 0.49 1.82
C THR A 95 -15.93 -0.92 1.93
N VAL A 96 -16.03 -1.63 0.82
CA VAL A 96 -16.51 -3.01 0.73
C VAL A 96 -15.38 -3.92 0.26
N ALA A 97 -15.22 -5.07 0.91
CA ALA A 97 -14.31 -6.13 0.49
C ALA A 97 -15.13 -7.31 -0.04
N THR A 98 -15.05 -7.55 -1.33
CA THR A 98 -15.79 -8.60 -2.03
C THR A 98 -14.85 -9.75 -2.38
N PRO A 99 -15.11 -10.98 -1.94
CA PRO A 99 -14.36 -12.15 -2.38
C PRO A 99 -14.42 -12.28 -3.91
N TYR A 100 -13.28 -12.53 -4.53
CA TYR A 100 -13.16 -12.69 -5.96
C TYR A 100 -12.32 -13.92 -6.29
N GLN A 101 -12.97 -15.06 -6.45
CA GLN A 101 -12.36 -16.39 -6.54
C GLN A 101 -11.40 -16.65 -5.37
N LYS A 102 -10.08 -16.69 -5.60
CA LYS A 102 -9.07 -16.91 -4.53
C LYS A 102 -8.61 -15.63 -3.86
N GLY A 103 -8.92 -14.47 -4.42
CA GLY A 103 -8.49 -13.17 -3.91
C GLY A 103 -9.65 -12.29 -3.48
N ILE A 104 -9.39 -10.99 -3.43
CA ILE A 104 -10.35 -9.99 -2.93
C ILE A 104 -10.27 -8.75 -3.81
N ILE A 105 -11.44 -8.22 -4.18
CA ILE A 105 -11.57 -6.87 -4.74
C ILE A 105 -12.17 -5.99 -3.66
N ILE A 106 -11.46 -4.91 -3.34
CA ILE A 106 -11.90 -3.91 -2.37
C ILE A 106 -12.28 -2.64 -3.13
N THR A 107 -13.43 -2.08 -2.80
CA THR A 107 -13.92 -0.82 -3.38
C THR A 107 -14.21 0.18 -2.28
N GLY A 108 -14.01 1.47 -2.52
CA GLY A 108 -14.32 2.54 -1.58
C GLY A 108 -13.41 3.75 -1.71
N ASN A 109 -13.89 4.90 -1.28
CA ASN A 109 -13.15 6.17 -1.34
C ASN A 109 -12.22 6.41 -0.14
N ASN A 110 -12.28 5.57 0.90
CA ASN A 110 -11.45 5.67 2.09
C ASN A 110 -10.22 4.74 2.01
N TYR A 111 -9.06 5.32 1.67
CA TYR A 111 -7.80 4.59 1.54
C TYR A 111 -7.37 3.85 2.81
N GLN A 112 -7.58 4.44 3.96
CA GLN A 112 -7.18 3.82 5.23
C GLN A 112 -8.00 2.56 5.50
N SER A 113 -9.33 2.67 5.38
CA SER A 113 -10.23 1.53 5.54
C SER A 113 -9.96 0.43 4.52
N ALA A 114 -9.66 0.79 3.26
CA ALA A 114 -9.32 -0.18 2.22
C ALA A 114 -8.00 -0.92 2.51
N LEU A 115 -6.98 -0.21 3.00
CA LEU A 115 -5.72 -0.80 3.41
C LEU A 115 -5.88 -1.72 4.62
N GLU A 116 -6.65 -1.32 5.63
CA GLU A 116 -6.96 -2.14 6.81
C GLU A 116 -7.65 -3.45 6.41
N LYS A 117 -8.68 -3.37 5.54
CA LYS A 117 -9.37 -4.55 4.99
C LYS A 117 -8.46 -5.44 4.14
N SER A 118 -7.41 -4.89 3.54
CA SER A 118 -6.38 -5.66 2.83
C SER A 118 -5.31 -6.30 3.74
N GLY A 119 -5.42 -6.11 5.05
CA GLY A 119 -4.44 -6.58 6.04
C GLY A 119 -3.12 -5.81 6.02
N VAL A 120 -3.08 -4.63 5.39
CA VAL A 120 -1.94 -3.71 5.50
C VAL A 120 -2.06 -2.92 6.79
N VAL A 121 -1.05 -3.01 7.64
CA VAL A 121 -0.94 -2.23 8.87
C VAL A 121 -0.12 -0.98 8.58
N PRO A 122 -0.73 0.22 8.60
CA PRO A 122 0.00 1.47 8.38
C PRO A 122 0.88 1.81 9.59
N GLU A 123 1.92 2.61 9.33
CA GLU A 123 2.71 3.22 10.41
C GLU A 123 1.93 4.41 11.00
N GLU A 124 1.58 4.32 12.28
CA GLU A 124 0.79 5.35 12.97
C GLU A 124 1.55 6.68 13.10
N MET A 125 2.87 6.67 12.99
CA MET A 125 3.71 7.85 13.18
C MET A 125 3.41 8.99 12.21
N LYS A 126 2.90 8.69 11.01
CA LYS A 126 2.51 9.70 10.04
C LYS A 126 1.25 10.46 10.47
N THR A 127 0.22 9.73 10.86
CA THR A 127 -1.10 10.32 11.20
C THR A 127 -1.10 10.94 12.58
N ARG A 128 -0.42 10.33 13.54
CA ARG A 128 -0.40 10.79 14.94
C ARG A 128 0.61 11.89 15.22
N TYR A 129 1.76 11.84 14.56
CA TYR A 129 2.88 12.76 14.86
C TYR A 129 3.33 13.60 13.66
N GLY A 130 2.74 13.41 12.48
CA GLY A 130 3.17 14.09 11.24
C GLY A 130 4.55 13.68 10.74
N LEU A 131 5.09 12.59 11.25
CA LEU A 131 6.39 12.07 10.84
C LEU A 131 6.29 11.37 9.48
N GLN A 132 7.27 11.57 8.63
CA GLN A 132 7.43 10.78 7.42
C GLN A 132 8.33 9.59 7.73
N CYS A 133 8.04 8.43 7.14
CA CYS A 133 8.92 7.29 7.28
C CYS A 133 9.04 6.46 6.01
N ILE A 134 10.21 5.88 5.81
CA ILE A 134 10.46 4.82 4.84
C ILE A 134 10.92 3.60 5.63
N ARG A 135 10.21 2.49 5.46
CA ARG A 135 10.58 1.21 6.07
C ARG A 135 11.12 0.26 5.01
N ARG A 136 12.27 -0.32 5.29
CA ARG A 136 12.85 -1.42 4.50
C ARG A 136 12.97 -2.67 5.36
N SER A 137 12.64 -3.83 4.80
CA SER A 137 12.79 -5.14 5.43
C SER A 137 14.10 -5.78 4.99
N HIS A 138 14.75 -6.46 5.92
CA HIS A 138 15.93 -7.30 5.71
C HIS A 138 15.70 -8.68 6.31
N THR A 139 16.68 -9.54 6.18
CA THR A 139 16.67 -10.87 6.79
C THR A 139 16.55 -10.80 8.31
N ASP A 140 17.24 -9.84 8.94
CA ASP A 140 17.38 -9.75 10.39
C ASP A 140 16.54 -8.65 11.03
N GLY A 141 15.66 -7.99 10.27
CA GLY A 141 14.81 -6.94 10.82
C GLY A 141 14.37 -5.88 9.84
N HIS A 142 14.21 -4.67 10.34
CA HIS A 142 13.71 -3.54 9.57
C HIS A 142 14.57 -2.30 9.80
N HIS A 143 14.81 -1.55 8.73
CA HIS A 143 15.33 -0.18 8.83
C HIS A 143 14.20 0.81 8.63
N TYR A 144 14.14 1.80 9.50
CA TYR A 144 13.26 2.96 9.39
C TYR A 144 14.11 4.20 9.13
N PHE A 145 13.82 4.91 8.06
CA PHE A 145 14.25 6.29 7.92
C PHE A 145 13.08 7.18 8.30
N ILE A 146 13.25 7.98 9.35
CA ILE A 146 12.19 8.83 9.91
C ILE A 146 12.63 10.28 9.76
N SER A 147 11.74 11.13 9.27
CA SER A 147 11.96 12.56 9.17
C SER A 147 10.74 13.36 9.60
N SER A 148 10.97 14.56 10.14
CA SER A 148 9.94 15.55 10.42
C SER A 148 10.09 16.73 9.47
N LEU A 149 8.99 17.06 8.79
CA LEU A 149 8.88 18.30 8.01
C LEU A 149 8.24 19.43 8.83
N GLN A 150 7.85 19.12 10.07
CA GLN A 150 7.23 20.08 10.99
C GLN A 150 8.29 20.72 11.89
N GLU A 151 8.04 21.95 12.33
CA GLU A 151 8.89 22.64 13.29
C GLU A 151 8.79 22.08 14.72
N LYS A 152 7.66 21.42 15.01
CA LYS A 152 7.41 20.81 16.30
C LYS A 152 8.19 19.50 16.43
N GLY A 153 9.01 19.42 17.45
CA GLY A 153 9.72 18.19 17.80
C GLY A 153 8.78 17.09 18.32
N VAL A 154 9.25 15.86 18.25
CA VAL A 154 8.57 14.69 18.83
C VAL A 154 9.38 14.17 20.01
N ASN A 155 8.70 13.91 21.13
CA ASN A 155 9.30 13.32 22.32
C ASN A 155 8.31 12.36 22.95
N ASP A 156 8.13 11.20 22.31
CA ASP A 156 7.07 10.25 22.68
C ASP A 156 7.46 8.80 22.34
N TRP A 157 6.60 7.88 22.73
CA TRP A 157 6.64 6.47 22.37
C TRP A 157 5.97 6.25 21.02
N ILE A 158 6.76 5.90 20.01
CA ILE A 158 6.28 5.70 18.64
C ILE A 158 5.98 4.22 18.41
N THR A 159 4.74 3.92 18.08
CA THR A 159 4.29 2.55 17.75
C THR A 159 4.80 2.15 16.37
N LEU A 160 5.44 0.99 16.28
CA LEU A 160 5.85 0.38 15.02
C LEU A 160 4.78 -0.60 14.51
N ALA A 161 4.55 -0.60 13.22
CA ALA A 161 3.62 -1.56 12.57
C ALA A 161 4.20 -2.99 12.48
N VAL A 162 5.45 -3.18 12.84
CA VAL A 162 6.12 -4.48 12.88
C VAL A 162 6.61 -4.80 14.28
N PRO A 163 6.61 -6.10 14.68
CA PRO A 163 7.18 -6.50 15.94
C PRO A 163 8.71 -6.35 15.89
N ALA A 164 9.30 -5.92 17.01
CA ALA A 164 10.74 -5.91 17.20
C ALA A 164 11.05 -6.20 18.65
N GLU A 165 12.18 -6.87 18.93
CA GLU A 165 12.63 -7.13 20.29
C GLU A 165 13.51 -5.97 20.83
N SER A 166 14.27 -5.37 19.95
CA SER A 166 15.14 -4.23 20.23
C SER A 166 15.18 -3.27 19.04
N ALA A 167 15.64 -2.05 19.29
CA ALA A 167 15.87 -1.05 18.27
C ALA A 167 17.16 -0.29 18.53
N MET A 168 17.80 0.16 17.46
CA MET A 168 18.94 1.06 17.46
C MET A 168 18.51 2.38 16.82
N LEU A 169 18.91 3.48 17.43
CA LEU A 169 18.77 4.82 16.83
C LEU A 169 20.09 5.23 16.20
N PHE A 170 20.00 5.82 15.03
CA PHE A 170 21.12 6.42 14.31
C PHE A 170 20.77 7.88 14.00
N ASN A 171 21.63 8.80 14.35
CA ASN A 171 21.52 10.19 13.95
C ASN A 171 22.41 10.42 12.71
N PRO A 172 21.85 10.56 11.50
CA PRO A 172 22.64 10.69 10.28
C PRO A 172 23.41 12.01 10.19
N MET A 173 23.01 13.02 10.99
CA MET A 173 23.66 14.33 11.00
C MET A 173 24.94 14.34 11.85
N THR A 174 24.93 13.62 12.97
CA THR A 174 26.07 13.58 13.91
C THR A 174 26.86 12.27 13.83
N GLY A 175 26.29 11.22 13.22
CA GLY A 175 26.86 9.88 13.23
C GLY A 175 26.69 9.13 14.56
N GLU A 176 26.02 9.73 15.53
CA GLU A 176 25.75 9.08 16.81
C GLU A 176 24.79 7.92 16.65
N LYS A 177 25.02 6.88 17.43
CA LYS A 177 24.18 5.68 17.47
C LYS A 177 24.04 5.16 18.88
N GLY A 178 22.90 4.59 19.19
CA GLY A 178 22.64 4.05 20.52
C GLY A 178 21.47 3.08 20.53
N LYS A 179 21.40 2.25 21.58
CA LYS A 179 20.24 1.39 21.81
C LYS A 179 19.05 2.25 22.22
N ALA A 180 17.95 2.12 21.50
CA ALA A 180 16.70 2.79 21.83
C ALA A 180 16.03 2.16 23.05
N GLN A 181 15.29 2.97 23.79
CA GLN A 181 14.33 2.44 24.75
C GLN A 181 13.14 1.84 23.99
N THR A 182 12.78 0.62 24.33
CA THR A 182 11.65 -0.10 23.72
C THR A 182 10.71 -0.60 24.80
N ARG A 183 9.40 -0.66 24.47
CA ARG A 183 8.40 -1.31 25.33
C ARG A 183 7.38 -2.04 24.48
N LYS A 184 6.62 -2.93 25.09
CA LYS A 184 5.47 -3.61 24.46
C LYS A 184 4.19 -3.02 25.02
N GLU A 185 3.27 -2.65 24.13
CA GLU A 185 1.96 -2.14 24.47
C GLU A 185 0.92 -2.66 23.47
N GLY A 186 -0.14 -3.32 23.95
CA GLY A 186 -1.18 -3.91 23.09
C GLY A 186 -0.63 -4.90 22.04
N GLY A 187 0.43 -5.65 22.36
CA GLY A 187 1.08 -6.57 21.43
C GLY A 187 1.99 -5.90 20.38
N LYS A 188 2.02 -4.57 20.34
CA LYS A 188 2.86 -3.78 19.44
C LYS A 188 4.16 -3.36 20.11
N THR A 189 5.19 -3.13 19.32
CA THR A 189 6.45 -2.57 19.79
C THR A 189 6.41 -1.06 19.70
N GLN A 190 6.77 -0.39 20.79
CA GLN A 190 6.98 1.06 20.82
C GLN A 190 8.46 1.36 21.06
N VAL A 191 8.93 2.40 20.38
CA VAL A 191 10.29 2.92 20.49
C VAL A 191 10.23 4.36 21.01
N ARG A 192 11.04 4.69 22.01
CA ARG A 192 11.17 6.06 22.49
C ARG A 192 11.93 6.87 21.44
N LEU A 193 11.26 7.85 20.85
CA LEU A 193 11.85 8.76 19.89
C LEU A 193 11.85 10.17 20.47
N GLN A 194 13.03 10.79 20.50
CA GLN A 194 13.20 12.18 20.85
C GLN A 194 13.85 12.90 19.66
N GLN A 195 13.08 13.75 19.03
CA GLN A 195 13.52 14.53 17.88
C GLN A 195 13.19 16.00 18.13
N ILE A 196 14.18 16.86 18.10
CA ILE A 196 14.04 18.30 18.36
C ILE A 196 14.11 19.05 17.02
N GLY A 197 12.99 19.70 16.61
CA GLY A 197 12.94 20.52 15.42
C GLY A 197 12.95 19.75 14.08
N ARG A 198 13.33 20.44 13.00
CA ARG A 198 13.54 19.85 11.67
C ARG A 198 14.83 19.04 11.66
N ALA A 199 14.77 17.83 12.10
CA ALA A 199 15.89 16.91 12.02
C ALA A 199 15.48 15.61 11.31
N HIS A 200 16.43 14.99 10.64
CA HIS A 200 16.31 13.66 10.09
C HIS A 200 17.00 12.67 11.05
N VAL A 201 16.32 11.61 11.37
CA VAL A 201 16.85 10.54 12.25
C VAL A 201 16.91 9.24 11.46
#